data_0004490d1f007ea8a0fd976e757e9032
#
_entry.id   0004490d1f007ea8a0fd976e757e9032
#
_cell.length_a   1.000
_cell.length_b   1.000
_cell.length_c   1.000
_cell.angle_alpha   90.00
_cell.angle_beta   90.00
_cell.angle_gamma   90.00
#
_symmetry.space_group_name_H-M   'P 1'
#
loop_
_entity.id
_entity.type
_entity.pdbx_description
1 polymer ?
#
loop_
_entity_poly.entity_id
_entity_poly.type
_entity_poly.pdbx_seq_one_letter_code
_entity_poly.pdbx_strand_id
1 'polypeptide(L)'
;AFRACHSLTQVLIPASVTNIDGSAFECCTGLTDVVFEGNSLEFGSGATFYDCTSLKNVFFNGTRADWTASRGSSGSVLPAAAQIYYKNDLISSGTCGDNSSGNNTQWKLTKAGTLIITVGTGCTEGGIADFAYGKAPWYQDIYDSGIRCLIIGSGIKTIGSYAFADCTDLAEIIVPDGVISIGDGAFQQNSGAKRVVLPPSTVYIGHGALRDCSALTSVSLPDSMSNRLFLDMFEGCTNLKSVDIPDGITDIYEGDLASCPNWTDIYYDNWGRVWNRVVSNVRDSIPDRMNVHFKDNIYDSGSCGENVTWTLTADGTLTISGTGAMTDYTYDSRSPWYSCRTYIKRVVMQQGVTSIGDHAFWDCSGLTSVTIPDGVTSIGGDAFSGCAALTSVTIPGSVTSIGGGAFSGCTSLTSVAIPSSVTEIGGSAFSGCTGLTSVTIPDSVTSIGDSVFSGCTALTAVTISDGVTAIGGSTFSNCIRLA
;
A
#
# COMPACT_ATOMS: atom_id res chain seq x y z
N ALA A 1 -24.54 -23.16 -5.99
CA ALA A 1 -24.18 -21.98 -5.20
C ALA A 1 -22.73 -21.59 -5.45
N PHE A 2 -21.76 -22.46 -5.18
CA PHE A 2 -20.31 -22.17 -5.30
C PHE A 2 -19.68 -22.75 -6.57
N ARG A 3 -20.44 -22.98 -7.61
CA ARG A 3 -19.94 -23.56 -8.87
C ARG A 3 -18.74 -22.77 -9.41
N ALA A 4 -17.65 -23.49 -9.77
CA ALA A 4 -16.41 -22.94 -10.31
C ALA A 4 -15.68 -21.93 -9.39
N CYS A 5 -15.85 -22.03 -8.08
CA CYS A 5 -15.06 -21.27 -7.11
C CYS A 5 -13.69 -21.92 -6.93
N HIS A 6 -12.77 -21.70 -7.89
CA HIS A 6 -11.46 -22.38 -7.95
C HIS A 6 -10.54 -22.04 -6.79
N SER A 7 -10.70 -20.88 -6.16
CA SER A 7 -9.90 -20.45 -5.00
C SER A 7 -10.49 -20.87 -3.65
N LEU A 8 -11.66 -21.48 -3.61
CA LEU A 8 -12.28 -22.00 -2.39
C LEU A 8 -11.51 -23.24 -1.96
N THR A 9 -10.86 -23.21 -0.80
CA THR A 9 -10.02 -24.32 -0.29
C THR A 9 -10.75 -25.13 0.76
N GLN A 10 -11.61 -24.49 1.56
CA GLN A 10 -12.34 -25.16 2.63
C GLN A 10 -13.75 -24.55 2.78
N VAL A 11 -14.69 -25.35 3.26
CA VAL A 11 -16.06 -24.90 3.54
C VAL A 11 -16.64 -25.58 4.77
N LEU A 12 -17.24 -24.76 5.65
CA LEU A 12 -18.06 -25.22 6.76
C LEU A 12 -19.54 -25.04 6.37
N ILE A 13 -20.29 -26.12 6.39
CA ILE A 13 -21.73 -26.13 6.10
C ILE A 13 -22.47 -26.26 7.43
N PRO A 14 -23.18 -25.21 7.88
CA PRO A 14 -23.82 -25.18 9.20
C PRO A 14 -24.93 -26.23 9.31
N ALA A 15 -25.24 -26.62 10.55
CA ALA A 15 -26.27 -27.63 10.84
C ALA A 15 -27.70 -27.25 10.37
N SER A 16 -27.95 -25.97 10.14
CA SER A 16 -29.19 -25.44 9.59
C SER A 16 -29.41 -25.77 8.12
N VAL A 17 -28.35 -26.13 7.39
CA VAL A 17 -28.43 -26.53 5.98
C VAL A 17 -28.80 -28.00 5.92
N THR A 18 -30.02 -28.29 5.45
CA THR A 18 -30.54 -29.64 5.33
C THR A 18 -30.65 -30.15 3.89
N ASN A 19 -30.47 -29.27 2.91
CA ASN A 19 -30.50 -29.64 1.50
C ASN A 19 -29.38 -28.95 0.73
N ILE A 20 -28.65 -29.69 -0.12
CA ILE A 20 -27.64 -29.20 -1.04
C ILE A 20 -27.94 -29.71 -2.44
N ASP A 21 -28.34 -28.81 -3.32
CA ASP A 21 -28.67 -29.14 -4.69
C ASP A 21 -27.47 -29.63 -5.51
N GLY A 22 -27.78 -30.36 -6.58
CA GLY A 22 -26.77 -30.78 -7.54
C GLY A 22 -25.96 -29.64 -8.09
N SER A 23 -24.68 -29.90 -8.33
CA SER A 23 -23.72 -28.89 -8.83
C SER A 23 -23.43 -27.72 -7.90
N ALA A 24 -23.79 -27.78 -6.61
CA ALA A 24 -23.58 -26.67 -5.68
C ALA A 24 -22.09 -26.28 -5.55
N PHE A 25 -21.19 -27.26 -5.63
CA PHE A 25 -19.73 -27.09 -5.56
C PHE A 25 -19.01 -27.63 -6.82
N GLU A 26 -19.73 -27.81 -7.92
CA GLU A 26 -19.16 -28.30 -9.17
C GLU A 26 -17.98 -27.44 -9.63
N CYS A 27 -16.86 -28.07 -10.04
CA CYS A 27 -15.63 -27.42 -10.50
C CYS A 27 -14.93 -26.53 -9.44
N CYS A 28 -15.16 -26.74 -8.16
CA CYS A 28 -14.34 -26.11 -7.11
C CYS A 28 -13.00 -26.83 -7.00
N THR A 29 -12.12 -26.64 -7.98
CA THR A 29 -10.86 -27.39 -8.14
C THR A 29 -9.87 -27.17 -7.01
N GLY A 30 -9.95 -26.04 -6.28
CA GLY A 30 -9.12 -25.74 -5.10
C GLY A 30 -9.62 -26.35 -3.79
N LEU A 31 -10.88 -26.83 -3.74
CA LEU A 31 -11.52 -27.29 -2.50
C LEU A 31 -10.85 -28.57 -1.98
N THR A 32 -10.28 -28.50 -0.79
CA THR A 32 -9.56 -29.61 -0.12
C THR A 32 -10.35 -30.25 1.02
N ASP A 33 -11.14 -29.43 1.73
CA ASP A 33 -11.82 -29.81 2.97
C ASP A 33 -13.26 -29.32 3.00
N VAL A 34 -14.19 -30.21 3.43
CA VAL A 34 -15.59 -29.89 3.63
C VAL A 34 -16.04 -30.40 5.00
N VAL A 35 -16.69 -29.55 5.77
CA VAL A 35 -17.25 -29.89 7.07
C VAL A 35 -18.75 -29.70 7.04
N PHE A 36 -19.51 -30.74 7.36
CA PHE A 36 -20.95 -30.72 7.60
C PHE A 36 -21.20 -30.79 9.11
N GLU A 37 -21.71 -29.69 9.69
CA GLU A 37 -22.09 -29.67 11.11
C GLU A 37 -23.41 -30.39 11.39
N GLY A 38 -24.27 -30.48 10.38
CA GLY A 38 -25.52 -31.21 10.45
C GLY A 38 -25.32 -32.72 10.34
N ASN A 39 -26.28 -33.49 10.89
CA ASN A 39 -26.35 -34.94 10.79
C ASN A 39 -27.54 -35.43 9.93
N SER A 40 -28.35 -34.51 9.43
CA SER A 40 -29.47 -34.77 8.52
C SER A 40 -29.30 -33.86 7.31
N LEU A 41 -28.94 -34.44 6.18
CA LEU A 41 -28.63 -33.72 4.97
C LEU A 41 -29.21 -34.47 3.78
N GLU A 42 -29.79 -33.78 2.82
CA GLU A 42 -30.22 -34.33 1.55
C GLU A 42 -29.39 -33.72 0.41
N PHE A 43 -28.87 -34.58 -0.45
CA PHE A 43 -28.26 -34.15 -1.69
C PHE A 43 -29.21 -34.22 -2.84
N GLY A 44 -29.41 -33.11 -3.55
CA GLY A 44 -30.22 -33.04 -4.76
C GLY A 44 -29.67 -33.94 -5.88
N SER A 45 -30.46 -34.08 -6.95
CA SER A 45 -30.06 -34.86 -8.12
C SER A 45 -28.88 -34.18 -8.83
N GLY A 46 -27.76 -34.90 -8.94
CA GLY A 46 -26.55 -34.42 -9.64
C GLY A 46 -25.28 -34.61 -8.84
N ALA A 47 -24.17 -34.31 -9.46
CA ALA A 47 -22.85 -34.47 -8.87
C ALA A 47 -22.43 -33.20 -8.11
N THR A 48 -22.84 -33.06 -6.85
CA THR A 48 -22.61 -31.86 -6.01
C THR A 48 -21.16 -31.40 -5.99
N PHE A 49 -20.21 -32.32 -5.94
CA PHE A 49 -18.77 -32.06 -5.91
C PHE A 49 -18.05 -32.58 -7.18
N TYR A 50 -18.74 -32.51 -8.33
CA TYR A 50 -18.12 -32.91 -9.60
C TYR A 50 -16.93 -32.01 -9.92
N ASP A 51 -15.84 -32.64 -10.35
CA ASP A 51 -14.57 -31.97 -10.67
C ASP A 51 -13.93 -31.15 -9.52
N CYS A 52 -14.24 -31.49 -8.26
CA CYS A 52 -13.50 -31.01 -7.09
C CYS A 52 -12.22 -31.86 -6.94
N THR A 53 -11.28 -31.67 -7.86
CA THR A 53 -10.11 -32.57 -8.01
C THR A 53 -9.15 -32.56 -6.83
N SER A 54 -9.17 -31.50 -6.02
CA SER A 54 -8.33 -31.36 -4.81
C SER A 54 -9.00 -31.86 -3.54
N LEU A 55 -10.30 -32.25 -3.56
CA LEU A 55 -11.04 -32.63 -2.35
C LEU A 55 -10.50 -33.93 -1.75
N LYS A 56 -9.99 -33.83 -0.52
CA LYS A 56 -9.35 -34.92 0.22
C LYS A 56 -10.14 -35.34 1.44
N ASN A 57 -10.68 -34.38 2.20
CA ASN A 57 -11.27 -34.64 3.50
C ASN A 57 -12.70 -34.09 3.57
N VAL A 58 -13.60 -34.93 4.03
CA VAL A 58 -14.99 -34.57 4.30
C VAL A 58 -15.32 -35.01 5.73
N PHE A 59 -15.61 -34.06 6.61
CA PHE A 59 -16.12 -34.36 7.95
C PHE A 59 -17.65 -34.24 7.95
N PHE A 60 -18.32 -35.30 8.41
CA PHE A 60 -19.77 -35.33 8.56
C PHE A 60 -20.12 -35.59 10.04
N ASN A 61 -20.86 -34.68 10.67
CA ASN A 61 -21.23 -34.76 12.09
C ASN A 61 -22.33 -35.76 12.38
N GLY A 62 -22.44 -36.80 11.61
CA GLY A 62 -23.34 -37.93 11.76
C GLY A 62 -22.60 -39.26 11.71
N THR A 63 -23.34 -40.35 11.75
CA THR A 63 -22.83 -41.71 11.58
C THR A 63 -22.66 -42.03 10.08
N ARG A 64 -21.97 -43.13 9.79
CA ARG A 64 -21.92 -43.68 8.41
C ARG A 64 -23.32 -44.01 7.88
N ALA A 65 -24.25 -44.45 8.74
CA ALA A 65 -25.61 -44.74 8.34
C ALA A 65 -26.38 -43.48 7.94
N ASP A 66 -26.20 -42.38 8.71
CA ASP A 66 -26.83 -41.09 8.40
C ASP A 66 -26.29 -40.53 7.06
N TRP A 67 -24.98 -40.64 6.80
CA TRP A 67 -24.40 -40.25 5.52
C TRP A 67 -24.95 -41.09 4.35
N THR A 68 -25.12 -42.40 4.57
CA THR A 68 -25.67 -43.27 3.53
C THR A 68 -27.11 -42.92 3.23
N ALA A 69 -27.91 -42.58 4.26
CA ALA A 69 -29.27 -42.11 4.12
C ALA A 69 -29.36 -40.78 3.37
N SER A 70 -28.48 -39.84 3.67
CA SER A 70 -28.39 -38.51 3.05
C SER A 70 -28.15 -38.57 1.53
N ARG A 71 -27.46 -39.60 1.05
CA ARG A 71 -27.13 -39.75 -0.38
C ARG A 71 -28.32 -40.25 -1.23
N GLY A 72 -29.33 -40.85 -0.63
CA GLY A 72 -30.49 -41.43 -1.34
C GLY A 72 -30.06 -42.38 -2.47
N SER A 73 -30.73 -42.31 -3.62
CA SER A 73 -30.38 -43.02 -4.85
C SER A 73 -29.40 -42.28 -5.75
N SER A 74 -28.92 -41.09 -5.35
CA SER A 74 -27.92 -40.31 -6.09
C SER A 74 -26.61 -41.04 -6.09
N GLY A 75 -25.90 -41.05 -7.21
CA GLY A 75 -24.61 -41.74 -7.39
C GLY A 75 -23.49 -41.18 -6.49
N SER A 76 -22.23 -41.31 -6.88
CA SER A 76 -21.12 -40.77 -6.11
C SER A 76 -21.21 -39.25 -6.01
N VAL A 77 -21.52 -38.73 -4.84
CA VAL A 77 -21.61 -37.28 -4.55
C VAL A 77 -20.20 -36.67 -4.44
N LEU A 78 -19.21 -37.49 -4.07
CA LEU A 78 -17.82 -37.07 -3.82
C LEU A 78 -16.85 -37.69 -4.82
N PRO A 79 -15.71 -37.02 -5.10
CA PRO A 79 -14.58 -37.61 -5.81
C PRO A 79 -14.08 -38.91 -5.15
N ALA A 80 -13.60 -39.84 -5.95
CA ALA A 80 -13.14 -41.15 -5.44
C ALA A 80 -11.97 -41.05 -4.45
N ALA A 81 -11.18 -39.99 -4.52
CA ALA A 81 -10.04 -39.72 -3.65
C ALA A 81 -10.46 -39.13 -2.28
N ALA A 82 -11.68 -38.62 -2.14
CA ALA A 82 -12.12 -37.98 -0.92
C ALA A 82 -12.38 -39.00 0.20
N GLN A 83 -11.81 -38.75 1.37
CA GLN A 83 -12.02 -39.56 2.56
C GLN A 83 -13.09 -38.91 3.44
N ILE A 84 -14.03 -39.72 3.95
CA ILE A 84 -15.11 -39.24 4.82
C ILE A 84 -14.79 -39.63 6.26
N TYR A 85 -14.83 -38.66 7.15
CA TYR A 85 -14.71 -38.80 8.60
C TYR A 85 -16.08 -38.56 9.23
N TYR A 86 -16.44 -39.39 10.16
CA TYR A 86 -17.73 -39.36 10.86
C TYR A 86 -17.56 -38.84 12.29
N LYS A 87 -18.67 -38.55 12.98
CA LYS A 87 -18.68 -38.13 14.38
C LYS A 87 -17.80 -39.01 15.29
N ASN A 88 -17.71 -40.29 15.02
CA ASN A 88 -16.89 -41.23 15.81
C ASN A 88 -15.41 -41.23 15.44
N ASP A 89 -15.01 -40.45 14.46
CA ASP A 89 -13.62 -40.29 14.02
C ASP A 89 -12.93 -39.04 14.63
N LEU A 90 -13.51 -38.47 15.70
CA LEU A 90 -12.87 -37.41 16.48
C LEU A 90 -11.75 -38.00 17.34
N ILE A 91 -10.64 -37.27 17.46
CA ILE A 91 -9.57 -37.52 18.42
C ILE A 91 -9.98 -36.93 19.76
N SER A 92 -10.31 -35.64 19.76
CA SER A 92 -10.67 -34.89 20.96
C SER A 92 -11.65 -33.75 20.65
N SER A 93 -12.29 -33.22 21.70
CA SER A 93 -13.23 -32.11 21.59
C SER A 93 -13.45 -31.48 22.95
N GLY A 94 -13.91 -30.23 22.95
CA GLY A 94 -14.19 -29.51 24.20
C GLY A 94 -14.72 -28.10 23.97
N THR A 95 -14.56 -27.26 24.98
CA THR A 95 -14.89 -25.84 24.95
C THR A 95 -13.61 -25.00 24.97
N CYS A 96 -13.60 -23.85 24.29
CA CYS A 96 -12.46 -22.96 24.19
C CYS A 96 -12.84 -21.46 24.28
N GLY A 97 -14.07 -21.16 24.68
CA GLY A 97 -14.52 -19.79 24.93
C GLY A 97 -14.11 -19.29 26.31
N ASP A 98 -14.13 -17.96 26.44
CA ASP A 98 -13.90 -17.30 27.73
C ASP A 98 -15.12 -17.42 28.63
N ASN A 99 -15.43 -18.25 29.37
CA ASN A 99 -16.63 -18.50 30.18
C ASN A 99 -17.27 -17.26 30.88
N SER A 100 -16.73 -16.05 30.66
CA SER A 100 -17.14 -14.83 31.35
C SER A 100 -18.46 -14.20 30.87
N SER A 101 -18.92 -14.57 29.65
CA SER A 101 -20.14 -13.98 29.03
C SER A 101 -21.08 -15.00 28.38
N GLY A 102 -21.07 -16.27 28.84
CA GLY A 102 -21.85 -17.32 28.19
C GLY A 102 -21.30 -17.73 26.83
N ASN A 103 -20.05 -17.39 26.56
CA ASN A 103 -19.35 -17.70 25.33
C ASN A 103 -19.01 -19.20 25.28
N ASN A 104 -19.90 -19.96 24.66
CA ASN A 104 -19.80 -21.40 24.54
C ASN A 104 -19.16 -21.80 23.20
N THR A 105 -17.95 -21.31 22.94
CA THR A 105 -17.18 -21.73 21.76
C THR A 105 -16.70 -23.16 21.94
N GLN A 106 -16.90 -23.99 20.95
CA GLN A 106 -16.55 -25.41 20.95
C GLN A 106 -15.48 -25.71 19.92
N TRP A 107 -14.69 -26.73 20.20
CA TRP A 107 -13.72 -27.26 19.28
C TRP A 107 -13.82 -28.77 19.10
N LYS A 108 -13.44 -29.26 17.93
CA LYS A 108 -13.37 -30.68 17.58
C LYS A 108 -12.13 -30.90 16.73
N LEU A 109 -11.36 -31.94 17.05
CA LEU A 109 -10.21 -32.38 16.24
C LEU A 109 -10.50 -33.76 15.65
N THR A 110 -10.38 -33.86 14.35
CA THR A 110 -10.60 -35.10 13.59
C THR A 110 -9.31 -35.89 13.40
N LYS A 111 -9.40 -37.18 13.10
CA LYS A 111 -8.26 -38.03 12.72
C LYS A 111 -7.53 -37.57 11.44
N ALA A 112 -8.13 -36.71 10.64
CA ALA A 112 -7.51 -36.06 9.48
C ALA A 112 -6.56 -34.94 9.87
N GLY A 113 -6.53 -34.51 11.13
CA GLY A 113 -5.82 -33.29 11.58
C GLY A 113 -6.58 -32.00 11.27
N THR A 114 -7.92 -32.08 11.13
CA THR A 114 -8.75 -30.88 10.97
C THR A 114 -9.25 -30.42 12.32
N LEU A 115 -8.86 -29.23 12.75
CA LEU A 115 -9.36 -28.54 13.93
C LEU A 115 -10.56 -27.66 13.52
N ILE A 116 -11.70 -27.89 14.13
CA ILE A 116 -12.96 -27.21 13.84
C ILE A 116 -13.37 -26.40 15.07
N ILE A 117 -13.55 -25.11 14.92
CA ILE A 117 -13.98 -24.18 15.97
C ILE A 117 -15.37 -23.64 15.59
N THR A 118 -16.33 -23.75 16.49
CA THR A 118 -17.71 -23.28 16.25
C THR A 118 -18.28 -22.62 17.49
N VAL A 119 -19.29 -21.76 17.30
CA VAL A 119 -20.10 -21.28 18.44
C VAL A 119 -20.97 -22.42 18.95
N GLY A 120 -21.17 -22.49 20.25
CA GLY A 120 -21.98 -23.54 20.89
C GLY A 120 -23.46 -23.43 20.53
N THR A 121 -24.20 -24.54 20.75
CA THR A 121 -25.62 -24.63 20.46
C THR A 121 -26.40 -23.56 21.24
N GLY A 122 -27.19 -22.76 20.51
CA GLY A 122 -27.97 -21.66 21.08
C GLY A 122 -27.25 -20.31 21.17
N CYS A 123 -25.99 -20.25 20.79
CA CYS A 123 -25.21 -19.01 20.67
C CYS A 123 -25.14 -18.52 19.22
N THR A 124 -25.20 -17.21 19.02
CA THR A 124 -25.04 -16.58 17.69
C THR A 124 -23.63 -16.04 17.49
N GLU A 125 -22.93 -15.76 18.56
CA GLU A 125 -21.59 -15.20 18.57
C GLU A 125 -20.74 -15.87 19.64
N GLY A 126 -19.43 -15.88 19.44
CA GLY A 126 -18.46 -16.44 20.36
C GLY A 126 -17.05 -15.87 20.13
N GLY A 127 -16.15 -16.24 21.00
CA GLY A 127 -14.73 -15.93 20.88
C GLY A 127 -13.89 -17.09 21.39
N ILE A 128 -12.67 -17.20 20.92
CA ILE A 128 -11.67 -18.11 21.42
C ILE A 128 -10.93 -17.40 22.54
N ALA A 129 -10.81 -18.04 23.70
CA ALA A 129 -10.15 -17.48 24.87
C ALA A 129 -8.65 -17.21 24.61
N ASP A 130 -8.08 -16.33 25.43
CA ASP A 130 -6.63 -16.20 25.54
C ASP A 130 -6.03 -17.40 26.26
N PHE A 131 -4.95 -17.93 25.73
CA PHE A 131 -4.19 -18.99 26.35
C PHE A 131 -2.77 -18.50 26.67
N ALA A 132 -2.13 -19.07 27.65
CA ALA A 132 -0.69 -19.00 27.73
C ALA A 132 -0.07 -19.85 26.62
N TYR A 133 1.13 -19.51 26.16
CA TYR A 133 1.83 -20.29 25.14
C TYR A 133 1.86 -21.79 25.51
N GLY A 134 1.47 -22.62 24.57
CA GLY A 134 1.39 -24.07 24.77
C GLY A 134 0.26 -24.56 25.68
N LYS A 135 -0.79 -23.77 25.93
CA LYS A 135 -1.90 -24.14 26.82
C LYS A 135 -3.27 -24.17 26.14
N ALA A 136 -3.36 -23.96 24.84
CA ALA A 136 -4.61 -24.19 24.11
C ALA A 136 -5.06 -25.66 24.30
N PRO A 137 -6.38 -25.95 24.41
CA PRO A 137 -6.88 -27.27 24.74
C PRO A 137 -6.46 -28.38 23.76
N TRP A 138 -6.14 -28.01 22.52
CA TRP A 138 -5.66 -28.92 21.47
C TRP A 138 -4.13 -28.97 21.35
N TYR A 139 -3.39 -28.29 22.23
CA TYR A 139 -1.92 -28.16 22.11
C TYR A 139 -1.20 -29.52 22.18
N GLN A 140 -1.65 -30.42 23.04
CA GLN A 140 -1.05 -31.75 23.11
C GLN A 140 -1.27 -32.53 21.82
N ASP A 141 -2.45 -32.39 21.21
CA ASP A 141 -2.82 -33.07 19.97
C ASP A 141 -2.02 -32.59 18.75
N ILE A 142 -1.45 -31.34 18.80
CA ILE A 142 -0.54 -30.84 17.75
C ILE A 142 0.65 -31.77 17.57
N TYR A 143 1.28 -32.23 18.66
CA TYR A 143 2.45 -33.08 18.60
C TYR A 143 2.11 -34.52 18.21
N ASP A 144 0.94 -35.00 18.60
CA ASP A 144 0.54 -36.39 18.39
C ASP A 144 -0.04 -36.65 16.99
N SER A 145 -0.75 -35.67 16.42
CA SER A 145 -1.55 -35.87 15.19
C SER A 145 -1.29 -34.82 14.11
N GLY A 146 -0.71 -33.68 14.47
CA GLY A 146 -0.55 -32.52 13.60
C GLY A 146 -1.89 -31.86 13.23
N ILE A 147 -1.98 -30.53 13.35
CA ILE A 147 -3.15 -29.77 12.83
C ILE A 147 -2.80 -29.28 11.43
N ARG A 148 -3.45 -29.87 10.41
CA ARG A 148 -3.19 -29.62 8.98
C ARG A 148 -4.20 -28.68 8.36
N CYS A 149 -5.38 -28.61 8.94
CA CYS A 149 -6.47 -27.76 8.49
C CYS A 149 -7.14 -27.10 9.71
N LEU A 150 -7.38 -25.80 9.63
CA LEU A 150 -8.10 -25.04 10.65
C LEU A 150 -9.36 -24.46 10.03
N ILE A 151 -10.52 -24.82 10.60
CA ILE A 151 -11.81 -24.29 10.20
C ILE A 151 -12.43 -23.54 11.36
N ILE A 152 -12.55 -22.24 11.20
CA ILE A 152 -13.20 -21.35 12.16
C ILE A 152 -14.59 -21.00 11.64
N GLY A 153 -15.62 -21.35 12.39
CA GLY A 153 -17.02 -21.13 12.00
C GLY A 153 -17.44 -19.66 12.07
N SER A 154 -18.48 -19.35 11.32
CA SER A 154 -19.14 -18.04 11.37
C SER A 154 -19.66 -17.75 12.80
N GLY A 155 -19.64 -16.46 13.20
CA GLY A 155 -20.04 -16.06 14.56
C GLY A 155 -18.87 -15.94 15.52
N ILE A 156 -17.69 -16.46 15.22
CA ILE A 156 -16.47 -16.18 16.01
C ILE A 156 -16.05 -14.73 15.79
N LYS A 157 -15.95 -13.96 16.89
CA LYS A 157 -15.61 -12.53 16.87
C LYS A 157 -14.17 -12.25 17.28
N THR A 158 -13.60 -13.11 18.12
CA THR A 158 -12.25 -12.94 18.64
C THR A 158 -11.47 -14.23 18.58
N ILE A 159 -10.20 -14.13 18.22
CA ILE A 159 -9.22 -15.21 18.33
C ILE A 159 -8.25 -14.78 19.42
N GLY A 160 -8.23 -15.54 20.52
CA GLY A 160 -7.41 -15.24 21.69
C GLY A 160 -5.92 -15.42 21.47
N SER A 161 -5.15 -14.91 22.41
CA SER A 161 -3.68 -15.01 22.38
C SER A 161 -3.23 -16.47 22.39
N TYR A 162 -2.22 -16.77 21.57
CA TYR A 162 -1.61 -18.11 21.40
C TYR A 162 -2.58 -19.25 21.06
N ALA A 163 -3.79 -18.92 20.56
CA ALA A 163 -4.82 -19.94 20.32
C ALA A 163 -4.38 -21.01 19.32
N PHE A 164 -3.68 -20.64 18.28
CA PHE A 164 -3.21 -21.55 17.22
C PHE A 164 -1.68 -21.48 17.04
N ALA A 165 -0.95 -21.20 18.11
CA ALA A 165 0.51 -21.25 18.07
C ALA A 165 1.00 -22.67 17.82
N ASP A 166 2.13 -22.82 17.13
CA ASP A 166 2.82 -24.10 16.82
C ASP A 166 2.05 -25.08 15.92
N CYS A 167 0.98 -24.67 15.25
CA CYS A 167 0.30 -25.52 14.27
C CYS A 167 1.12 -25.61 12.96
N THR A 168 2.33 -26.17 13.05
CA THR A 168 3.37 -26.15 11.99
C THR A 168 2.96 -26.83 10.68
N ASP A 169 1.98 -27.74 10.72
CA ASP A 169 1.45 -28.46 9.56
C ASP A 169 0.34 -27.70 8.81
N LEU A 170 -0.13 -26.56 9.32
CA LEU A 170 -1.10 -25.73 8.60
C LEU A 170 -0.51 -25.22 7.28
N ALA A 171 -1.17 -25.50 6.17
CA ALA A 171 -0.75 -25.01 4.86
C ALA A 171 -1.21 -23.54 4.62
N GLU A 172 -2.32 -23.18 5.23
CA GLU A 172 -2.91 -21.82 5.14
C GLU A 172 -3.69 -21.49 6.42
N ILE A 173 -3.81 -20.19 6.68
CA ILE A 173 -4.60 -19.62 7.77
C ILE A 173 -5.72 -18.79 7.13
N ILE A 174 -6.97 -19.21 7.31
CA ILE A 174 -8.14 -18.49 6.82
C ILE A 174 -8.97 -18.05 8.03
N VAL A 175 -8.98 -16.76 8.28
CA VAL A 175 -9.80 -16.13 9.31
C VAL A 175 -11.14 -15.75 8.69
N PRO A 176 -12.29 -16.21 9.21
CA PRO A 176 -13.59 -15.97 8.60
C PRO A 176 -14.08 -14.54 8.81
N ASP A 177 -15.01 -14.12 7.95
CA ASP A 177 -15.71 -12.85 8.10
C ASP A 177 -16.40 -12.76 9.48
N GLY A 178 -16.34 -11.55 10.07
CA GLY A 178 -16.90 -11.26 11.38
C GLY A 178 -15.90 -11.33 12.53
N VAL A 179 -14.69 -11.89 12.34
CA VAL A 179 -13.61 -11.78 13.34
C VAL A 179 -13.11 -10.34 13.38
N ILE A 180 -13.15 -9.73 14.57
CA ILE A 180 -12.82 -8.34 14.82
C ILE A 180 -11.40 -8.21 15.38
N SER A 181 -10.95 -9.19 16.20
CA SER A 181 -9.69 -9.14 16.92
C SER A 181 -8.95 -10.46 16.88
N ILE A 182 -7.64 -10.38 16.67
CA ILE A 182 -6.68 -11.48 16.76
C ILE A 182 -5.66 -11.13 17.84
N GLY A 183 -5.52 -11.99 18.84
CA GLY A 183 -4.65 -11.77 20.00
C GLY A 183 -3.16 -11.98 19.74
N ASP A 184 -2.37 -11.72 20.77
CA ASP A 184 -0.91 -11.83 20.71
C ASP A 184 -0.48 -13.27 20.45
N GLY A 185 0.47 -13.46 19.53
CA GLY A 185 0.98 -14.78 19.18
C GLY A 185 -0.06 -15.78 18.67
N ALA A 186 -1.27 -15.33 18.27
CA ALA A 186 -2.40 -16.21 17.97
C ALA A 186 -2.07 -17.31 16.94
N PHE A 187 -1.23 -17.01 15.97
CA PHE A 187 -0.74 -17.92 14.93
C PHE A 187 0.79 -18.01 14.92
N GLN A 188 1.45 -17.74 16.03
CA GLN A 188 2.91 -17.80 16.12
C GLN A 188 3.42 -19.20 15.76
N GLN A 189 4.58 -19.28 15.07
CA GLN A 189 5.29 -20.53 14.71
C GLN A 189 4.51 -21.47 13.77
N ASN A 190 3.57 -20.95 12.98
CA ASN A 190 2.92 -21.70 11.92
C ASN A 190 3.83 -21.74 10.67
N SER A 191 4.94 -22.47 10.78
CA SER A 191 6.01 -22.49 9.78
C SER A 191 5.61 -23.10 8.43
N GLY A 192 4.53 -23.89 8.37
CA GLY A 192 3.98 -24.47 7.14
C GLY A 192 3.05 -23.54 6.37
N ALA A 193 2.53 -22.47 7.00
CA ALA A 193 1.51 -21.59 6.43
C ALA A 193 2.11 -20.68 5.34
N LYS A 194 1.71 -20.94 4.10
CA LYS A 194 2.15 -20.17 2.92
C LYS A 194 1.28 -18.95 2.63
N ARG A 195 0.07 -18.94 3.17
CA ARG A 195 -0.95 -17.92 2.92
C ARG A 195 -1.73 -17.62 4.20
N VAL A 196 -2.00 -16.36 4.43
CA VAL A 196 -2.90 -15.85 5.45
C VAL A 196 -3.99 -15.03 4.77
N VAL A 197 -5.25 -15.29 5.13
CA VAL A 197 -6.41 -14.52 4.69
C VAL A 197 -7.04 -13.90 5.91
N LEU A 198 -7.05 -12.58 5.95
CA LEU A 198 -7.63 -11.77 7.02
C LEU A 198 -8.91 -11.10 6.50
N PRO A 199 -10.03 -11.18 7.23
CA PRO A 199 -11.27 -10.60 6.76
C PRO A 199 -11.30 -9.06 6.95
N PRO A 200 -12.09 -8.35 6.13
CA PRO A 200 -12.25 -6.90 6.25
C PRO A 200 -12.87 -6.44 7.58
N SER A 201 -13.39 -7.36 8.41
CA SER A 201 -13.90 -7.07 9.74
C SER A 201 -12.82 -6.92 10.82
N THR A 202 -11.58 -7.37 10.56
CA THR A 202 -10.51 -7.38 11.57
C THR A 202 -9.92 -5.99 11.75
N VAL A 203 -10.07 -5.43 12.96
CA VAL A 203 -9.57 -4.09 13.32
C VAL A 203 -8.31 -4.13 14.18
N TYR A 204 -8.01 -5.28 14.81
CA TYR A 204 -6.85 -5.43 15.68
C TYR A 204 -6.14 -6.77 15.46
N ILE A 205 -4.82 -6.72 15.37
CA ILE A 205 -3.93 -7.87 15.34
C ILE A 205 -2.81 -7.61 16.34
N GLY A 206 -2.64 -8.53 17.30
CA GLY A 206 -1.73 -8.38 18.43
C GLY A 206 -0.26 -8.61 18.11
N HIS A 207 0.59 -8.41 19.10
CA HIS A 207 2.03 -8.63 19.05
C HIS A 207 2.37 -10.06 18.65
N GLY A 208 3.34 -10.24 17.75
CA GLY A 208 3.82 -11.56 17.35
C GLY A 208 2.77 -12.49 16.73
N ALA A 209 1.60 -11.98 16.33
CA ALA A 209 0.47 -12.82 15.89
C ALA A 209 0.80 -13.76 14.73
N LEU A 210 1.73 -13.40 13.87
CA LEU A 210 2.25 -14.21 12.74
C LEU A 210 3.76 -14.47 12.87
N ARG A 211 4.35 -14.27 14.07
CA ARG A 211 5.78 -14.49 14.30
C ARG A 211 6.18 -15.92 13.92
N ASP A 212 7.34 -16.07 13.28
CA ASP A 212 7.90 -17.36 12.86
C ASP A 212 7.04 -18.15 11.83
N CYS A 213 6.12 -17.48 11.12
CA CYS A 213 5.43 -18.05 9.96
C CYS A 213 6.38 -18.09 8.75
N SER A 214 7.40 -18.94 8.82
CA SER A 214 8.55 -18.90 7.90
C SER A 214 8.24 -19.23 6.44
N ALA A 215 7.14 -19.96 6.14
CA ALA A 215 6.70 -20.23 4.77
C ALA A 215 5.88 -19.11 4.13
N LEU A 216 5.47 -18.09 4.90
CA LEU A 216 4.62 -16.99 4.44
C LEU A 216 5.39 -16.11 3.46
N THR A 217 4.76 -15.78 2.32
CA THR A 217 5.41 -15.00 1.26
C THR A 217 4.88 -13.58 1.10
N SER A 218 3.62 -13.38 1.46
CA SER A 218 2.97 -12.05 1.43
C SER A 218 1.82 -11.99 2.42
N VAL A 219 1.50 -10.78 2.89
CA VAL A 219 0.33 -10.50 3.74
C VAL A 219 -0.32 -9.23 3.25
N SER A 220 -1.65 -9.25 3.13
CA SER A 220 -2.48 -8.07 2.96
C SER A 220 -3.25 -7.82 4.26
N LEU A 221 -3.00 -6.69 4.90
CA LEU A 221 -3.69 -6.30 6.11
C LEU A 221 -5.06 -5.68 5.76
N PRO A 222 -6.11 -5.94 6.57
CA PRO A 222 -7.45 -5.43 6.29
C PRO A 222 -7.55 -3.90 6.35
N ASP A 223 -8.33 -3.30 5.45
CA ASP A 223 -8.58 -1.84 5.41
C ASP A 223 -9.26 -1.30 6.68
N SER A 224 -9.94 -2.17 7.43
CA SER A 224 -10.54 -1.82 8.73
C SER A 224 -9.52 -1.62 9.85
N MET A 225 -8.28 -2.08 9.66
CA MET A 225 -7.23 -1.83 10.64
C MET A 225 -6.94 -0.34 10.70
N SER A 226 -6.94 0.20 11.90
CA SER A 226 -6.67 1.60 12.14
C SER A 226 -5.79 1.78 13.38
N ASN A 227 -5.03 2.87 13.39
CA ASN A 227 -4.14 3.32 14.44
C ASN A 227 -2.79 2.60 14.48
N ARG A 228 -2.71 1.35 14.86
CA ARG A 228 -1.44 0.71 15.25
C ARG A 228 -1.11 -0.53 14.43
N LEU A 229 0.15 -0.62 14.01
CA LEU A 229 0.75 -1.82 13.43
C LEU A 229 2.00 -2.20 14.24
N PHE A 230 2.07 -3.44 14.69
CA PHE A 230 3.22 -4.01 15.38
C PHE A 230 4.05 -4.83 14.41
N LEU A 231 5.24 -4.35 14.03
CA LEU A 231 6.09 -5.04 13.06
C LEU A 231 6.64 -6.38 13.59
N ASP A 232 6.68 -6.55 14.92
CA ASP A 232 7.09 -7.80 15.56
C ASP A 232 6.16 -8.98 15.22
N MET A 233 4.94 -8.69 14.71
CA MET A 233 4.06 -9.75 14.20
C MET A 233 4.67 -10.55 13.05
N PHE A 234 5.64 -9.98 12.33
CA PHE A 234 6.31 -10.62 11.19
C PHE A 234 7.71 -11.13 11.52
N GLU A 235 8.20 -10.97 12.76
CA GLU A 235 9.52 -11.51 13.13
C GLU A 235 9.63 -12.99 12.78
N GLY A 236 10.76 -13.41 12.20
CA GLY A 236 11.00 -14.80 11.79
C GLY A 236 10.24 -15.27 10.54
N CYS A 237 9.48 -14.39 9.86
CA CYS A 237 8.86 -14.70 8.57
C CYS A 237 9.90 -14.66 7.45
N THR A 238 10.80 -15.66 7.43
CA THR A 238 12.02 -15.63 6.61
C THR A 238 11.79 -15.62 5.10
N ASN A 239 10.62 -16.08 4.60
CA ASN A 239 10.27 -16.06 3.18
C ASN A 239 9.33 -14.90 2.81
N LEU A 240 8.96 -14.04 3.76
CA LEU A 240 8.10 -12.88 3.50
C LEU A 240 8.78 -11.93 2.52
N LYS A 241 8.07 -11.53 1.47
CA LYS A 241 8.55 -10.62 0.41
C LYS A 241 7.83 -9.29 0.43
N SER A 242 6.53 -9.30 0.69
CA SER A 242 5.70 -8.10 0.64
C SER A 242 4.62 -8.08 1.72
N VAL A 243 4.29 -6.87 2.16
CA VAL A 243 3.16 -6.58 3.06
C VAL A 243 2.38 -5.39 2.52
N ASP A 244 1.05 -5.56 2.41
CA ASP A 244 0.13 -4.48 2.08
C ASP A 244 -0.39 -3.87 3.39
N ILE A 245 -0.11 -2.59 3.61
CA ILE A 245 -0.47 -1.82 4.81
C ILE A 245 -1.59 -0.84 4.46
N PRO A 246 -2.75 -0.90 5.11
CA PRO A 246 -3.87 -0.03 4.81
C PRO A 246 -3.63 1.43 5.26
N ASP A 247 -4.39 2.35 4.69
CA ASP A 247 -4.28 3.79 4.92
C ASP A 247 -4.67 4.23 6.35
N GLY A 248 -5.46 3.41 7.05
CA GLY A 248 -5.87 3.64 8.43
C GLY A 248 -4.77 3.53 9.48
N ILE A 249 -3.61 2.95 9.13
CA ILE A 249 -2.48 2.82 10.06
C ILE A 249 -1.80 4.18 10.25
N THR A 250 -1.80 4.67 11.49
CA THR A 250 -1.22 5.96 11.88
C THR A 250 0.09 5.85 12.65
N ASP A 251 0.35 4.69 13.24
CA ASP A 251 1.54 4.43 14.04
C ASP A 251 2.09 3.02 13.77
N ILE A 252 3.39 2.92 13.54
CA ILE A 252 4.10 1.66 13.39
C ILE A 252 5.07 1.52 14.56
N TYR A 253 5.06 0.36 15.18
CA TYR A 253 5.91 0.01 16.31
C TYR A 253 7.01 -0.94 15.88
N GLU A 254 8.13 -0.89 16.61
CA GLU A 254 9.34 -1.65 16.29
C GLU A 254 9.10 -3.16 16.22
N GLY A 255 9.91 -3.82 15.41
CA GLY A 255 10.04 -5.26 15.27
C GLY A 255 11.38 -5.60 14.62
N ASP A 256 11.87 -6.79 14.85
CA ASP A 256 13.13 -7.24 14.25
C ASP A 256 12.93 -7.64 12.78
N LEU A 257 12.98 -6.65 11.89
CA LEU A 257 12.91 -6.87 10.44
C LEU A 257 14.19 -7.51 9.86
N ALA A 258 15.27 -7.58 10.63
CA ALA A 258 16.48 -8.29 10.22
C ALA A 258 16.22 -9.81 10.15
N SER A 259 15.30 -10.34 10.95
CA SER A 259 14.86 -11.73 10.91
C SER A 259 14.02 -12.08 9.66
N CYS A 260 13.64 -11.08 8.83
CA CYS A 260 12.90 -11.25 7.57
C CYS A 260 13.77 -10.83 6.37
N PRO A 261 14.84 -11.58 6.03
CA PRO A 261 15.84 -11.13 5.05
C PRO A 261 15.29 -10.97 3.63
N ASN A 262 14.21 -11.66 3.30
CA ASN A 262 13.58 -11.64 1.97
C ASN A 262 12.46 -10.60 1.85
N TRP A 263 12.11 -9.89 2.93
CA TRP A 263 11.11 -8.82 2.86
C TRP A 263 11.73 -7.60 2.19
N THR A 264 11.23 -7.27 1.00
CA THR A 264 11.76 -6.21 0.14
C THR A 264 10.74 -5.15 -0.22
N ASP A 265 9.45 -5.44 -0.12
CA ASP A 265 8.41 -4.55 -0.62
C ASP A 265 7.32 -4.28 0.44
N ILE A 266 7.01 -3.00 0.63
CA ILE A 266 5.90 -2.51 1.45
C ILE A 266 4.95 -1.77 0.50
N TYR A 267 3.71 -2.19 0.44
CA TYR A 267 2.65 -1.47 -0.25
C TYR A 267 1.83 -0.71 0.79
N TYR A 268 1.86 0.62 0.74
CA TYR A 268 1.15 1.48 1.66
C TYR A 268 0.01 2.19 0.93
N ASP A 269 -1.23 1.91 1.33
CA ASP A 269 -2.43 2.41 0.66
C ASP A 269 -2.74 3.87 0.97
N ASN A 270 -1.68 4.69 1.16
CA ASN A 270 -1.74 6.13 1.39
C ASN A 270 -0.52 6.80 0.76
N TRP A 271 -0.37 8.13 0.94
CA TRP A 271 0.68 8.94 0.34
C TRP A 271 1.98 8.90 1.14
N GLY A 272 3.10 9.06 0.45
CA GLY A 272 4.42 8.99 1.06
C GLY A 272 4.68 10.02 2.14
N ARG A 273 4.02 11.17 2.10
CA ARG A 273 4.09 12.18 3.18
C ARG A 273 3.50 11.64 4.49
N VAL A 274 2.40 10.90 4.42
CA VAL A 274 1.78 10.26 5.58
C VAL A 274 2.71 9.17 6.10
N TRP A 275 3.29 8.36 5.19
CA TRP A 275 4.26 7.32 5.53
C TRP A 275 5.41 7.85 6.40
N ASN A 276 6.04 8.94 6.00
CA ASN A 276 7.16 9.53 6.77
C ASN A 276 6.79 9.89 8.21
N ARG A 277 5.52 10.25 8.47
CA ARG A 277 5.01 10.51 9.82
C ARG A 277 4.75 9.20 10.55
N VAL A 278 4.13 8.23 9.89
CA VAL A 278 3.76 6.92 10.45
C VAL A 278 4.99 6.15 10.90
N VAL A 279 6.08 6.20 10.14
CA VAL A 279 7.35 5.50 10.47
C VAL A 279 8.32 6.34 11.30
N SER A 280 7.92 7.53 11.78
CA SER A 280 8.85 8.44 12.46
C SER A 280 9.56 7.81 13.66
N ASN A 281 8.90 6.90 14.36
CA ASN A 281 9.42 6.21 15.54
C ASN A 281 10.26 4.97 15.21
N VAL A 282 10.17 4.44 13.99
CA VAL A 282 10.80 3.16 13.59
C VAL A 282 11.65 3.29 12.33
N ARG A 283 11.93 4.52 11.89
CA ARG A 283 12.64 4.79 10.64
C ARG A 283 13.98 4.06 10.53
N ASP A 284 14.72 4.04 11.63
CA ASP A 284 16.05 3.41 11.69
C ASP A 284 15.95 1.87 11.73
N SER A 285 14.77 1.34 12.03
CA SER A 285 14.48 -0.11 12.04
C SER A 285 14.03 -0.63 10.67
N ILE A 286 13.68 0.26 9.73
CA ILE A 286 13.31 -0.12 8.35
C ILE A 286 14.59 -0.21 7.52
N PRO A 287 14.98 -1.42 7.06
CA PRO A 287 16.21 -1.58 6.28
C PRO A 287 16.16 -0.82 4.95
N ASP A 288 17.30 -0.26 4.52
CA ASP A 288 17.45 0.46 3.24
C ASP A 288 17.09 -0.37 2.01
N ARG A 289 17.07 -1.70 2.14
CA ARG A 289 16.66 -2.63 1.06
C ARG A 289 15.17 -2.63 0.76
N MET A 290 14.34 -2.03 1.63
CA MET A 290 12.89 -2.06 1.47
C MET A 290 12.41 -0.98 0.52
N ASN A 291 11.68 -1.40 -0.52
CA ASN A 291 10.96 -0.52 -1.43
C ASN A 291 9.57 -0.22 -0.88
N VAL A 292 9.24 1.05 -0.73
CA VAL A 292 7.90 1.47 -0.31
C VAL A 292 7.14 1.96 -1.55
N HIS A 293 6.04 1.29 -1.83
CA HIS A 293 5.12 1.60 -2.93
C HIS A 293 3.90 2.32 -2.37
N PHE A 294 3.59 3.49 -2.92
CA PHE A 294 2.46 4.30 -2.47
C PHE A 294 1.26 4.14 -3.40
N LYS A 295 0.07 4.39 -2.89
CA LYS A 295 -1.17 4.38 -3.66
C LYS A 295 -1.04 5.26 -4.90
N ASP A 296 -1.42 4.74 -6.07
CA ASP A 296 -1.32 5.41 -7.36
C ASP A 296 0.07 5.99 -7.68
N ASN A 297 1.12 5.50 -7.02
CA ASN A 297 2.48 6.02 -7.08
C ASN A 297 2.59 7.51 -6.65
N ILE A 298 1.61 8.05 -5.93
CA ILE A 298 1.59 9.43 -5.45
C ILE A 298 2.32 9.52 -4.11
N TYR A 299 3.35 10.38 -4.08
CA TYR A 299 4.06 10.71 -2.85
C TYR A 299 3.33 11.76 -2.02
N ASP A 300 2.79 12.80 -2.67
CA ASP A 300 2.02 13.87 -2.03
C ASP A 300 1.18 14.63 -3.06
N SER A 301 0.12 15.33 -2.62
CA SER A 301 -0.74 16.14 -3.49
C SER A 301 -1.47 17.23 -2.71
N GLY A 302 -2.07 18.20 -3.44
CA GLY A 302 -2.84 19.29 -2.83
C GLY A 302 -3.22 20.38 -3.81
N SER A 303 -3.59 21.56 -3.30
CA SER A 303 -3.89 22.75 -4.10
C SER A 303 -2.70 23.73 -4.07
N CYS A 304 -2.50 24.45 -5.17
CA CYS A 304 -1.49 25.50 -5.34
C CYS A 304 -2.01 26.71 -6.11
N GLY A 305 -3.32 26.91 -6.11
CA GLY A 305 -4.07 28.02 -6.69
C GLY A 305 -5.56 27.77 -6.46
N GLU A 306 -6.44 28.70 -6.84
CA GLU A 306 -7.88 28.58 -6.64
C GLU A 306 -8.45 27.32 -7.32
N ASN A 307 -8.07 27.08 -8.58
CA ASN A 307 -8.45 25.91 -9.38
C ASN A 307 -7.21 25.17 -9.92
N VAL A 308 -6.07 25.29 -9.24
CA VAL A 308 -4.80 24.66 -9.62
C VAL A 308 -4.39 23.71 -8.51
N THR A 309 -4.11 22.47 -8.89
CA THR A 309 -3.70 21.38 -8.00
C THR A 309 -2.32 20.88 -8.39
N TRP A 310 -1.69 20.15 -7.48
CA TRP A 310 -0.42 19.51 -7.71
C TRP A 310 -0.41 18.06 -7.23
N THR A 311 0.37 17.23 -7.88
CA THR A 311 0.70 15.87 -7.45
C THR A 311 2.19 15.65 -7.60
N LEU A 312 2.82 15.05 -6.59
CA LEU A 312 4.21 14.62 -6.61
C LEU A 312 4.24 13.10 -6.58
N THR A 313 4.88 12.49 -7.56
CA THR A 313 5.01 11.04 -7.65
C THR A 313 6.32 10.54 -7.04
N ALA A 314 6.39 9.25 -6.75
CA ALA A 314 7.54 8.62 -6.10
C ALA A 314 8.83 8.65 -6.93
N ASP A 315 8.77 8.93 -8.24
CA ASP A 315 9.95 9.15 -9.10
C ASP A 315 10.48 10.59 -9.06
N GLY A 316 9.84 11.47 -8.27
CA GLY A 316 10.19 12.89 -8.18
C GLY A 316 9.58 13.77 -9.27
N THR A 317 8.52 13.32 -9.96
CA THR A 317 7.78 14.15 -10.91
C THR A 317 6.68 14.93 -10.19
N LEU A 318 6.77 16.26 -10.21
CA LEU A 318 5.75 17.18 -9.72
C LEU A 318 4.89 17.66 -10.90
N THR A 319 3.62 17.26 -10.90
CA THR A 319 2.64 17.67 -11.92
C THR A 319 1.74 18.77 -11.37
N ILE A 320 1.63 19.89 -12.10
CA ILE A 320 0.70 20.99 -11.80
C ILE A 320 -0.45 20.93 -12.82
N SER A 321 -1.68 20.88 -12.33
CA SER A 321 -2.89 20.67 -13.14
C SER A 321 -3.99 21.66 -12.77
N GLY A 322 -4.96 21.82 -13.66
CA GLY A 322 -6.11 22.70 -13.42
C GLY A 322 -6.10 23.93 -14.29
N THR A 323 -6.86 24.96 -13.91
CA THR A 323 -7.05 26.18 -14.70
C THR A 323 -6.83 27.43 -13.85
N GLY A 324 -6.03 28.37 -14.36
CA GLY A 324 -5.75 29.64 -13.70
C GLY A 324 -4.33 29.80 -13.19
N ALA A 325 -4.14 30.78 -12.32
CA ALA A 325 -2.84 31.13 -11.76
C ALA A 325 -2.40 30.22 -10.62
N MET A 326 -1.12 29.95 -10.53
CA MET A 326 -0.55 29.42 -9.31
C MET A 326 -0.50 30.50 -8.23
N THR A 327 -0.55 30.09 -6.97
CA THR A 327 -0.39 30.98 -5.80
C THR A 327 1.03 31.55 -5.76
N ASP A 328 1.15 32.86 -5.41
CA ASP A 328 2.42 33.47 -5.05
C ASP A 328 2.81 33.06 -3.63
N TYR A 329 4.05 32.61 -3.48
CA TYR A 329 4.62 32.23 -2.20
C TYR A 329 5.66 33.27 -1.74
N THR A 330 6.06 33.17 -0.52
CA THR A 330 7.09 34.03 0.07
C THR A 330 8.09 33.20 0.86
N TYR A 331 9.14 33.84 1.35
CA TYR A 331 10.10 33.17 2.25
C TYR A 331 9.42 32.59 3.50
N ASP A 332 8.38 33.25 4.04
CA ASP A 332 7.66 32.81 5.23
C ASP A 332 6.46 31.89 4.90
N SER A 333 5.83 32.09 3.73
CA SER A 333 4.71 31.29 3.24
C SER A 333 5.13 30.48 2.02
N ARG A 334 5.77 29.35 2.26
CA ARG A 334 6.43 28.50 1.25
C ARG A 334 5.44 27.66 0.45
N SER A 335 5.88 27.21 -0.72
CA SER A 335 5.11 26.29 -1.55
C SER A 335 4.81 24.98 -0.79
N PRO A 336 3.66 24.32 -1.07
CA PRO A 336 3.26 23.10 -0.35
C PRO A 336 4.29 21.97 -0.44
N TRP A 337 5.05 21.90 -1.53
CA TRP A 337 6.12 20.91 -1.75
C TRP A 337 7.49 21.34 -1.25
N TYR A 338 7.63 22.49 -0.57
CA TYR A 338 8.93 23.00 -0.15
C TYR A 338 9.74 22.00 0.74
N SER A 339 9.06 21.26 1.60
CA SER A 339 9.69 20.22 2.43
C SER A 339 10.34 19.08 1.61
N CYS A 340 9.83 18.86 0.38
CA CYS A 340 10.30 17.83 -0.55
C CYS A 340 11.09 18.41 -1.73
N ARG A 341 11.43 19.72 -1.72
CA ARG A 341 11.99 20.43 -2.87
C ARG A 341 13.24 19.78 -3.47
N THR A 342 14.11 19.22 -2.65
CA THR A 342 15.31 18.53 -3.13
C THR A 342 15.04 17.18 -3.78
N TYR A 343 13.88 16.60 -3.49
CA TYR A 343 13.41 15.35 -4.09
C TYR A 343 12.80 15.55 -5.48
N ILE A 344 12.31 16.75 -5.80
CA ILE A 344 11.70 17.07 -7.09
C ILE A 344 12.77 17.07 -8.18
N LYS A 345 12.60 16.17 -9.17
CA LYS A 345 13.49 16.00 -10.33
C LYS A 345 12.93 16.59 -11.61
N ARG A 346 11.61 16.60 -11.73
CA ARG A 346 10.89 17.08 -12.93
C ARG A 346 9.64 17.84 -12.51
N VAL A 347 9.36 18.93 -13.21
CA VAL A 347 8.09 19.65 -13.11
C VAL A 347 7.38 19.59 -14.44
N VAL A 348 6.11 19.17 -14.42
CA VAL A 348 5.24 19.12 -15.59
C VAL A 348 4.01 19.97 -15.31
N MET A 349 3.86 21.09 -16.00
CA MET A 349 2.65 21.90 -15.93
C MET A 349 1.74 21.54 -17.09
N GLN A 350 0.47 21.28 -16.79
CA GLN A 350 -0.54 20.93 -17.80
C GLN A 350 -1.18 22.17 -18.39
N GLN A 351 -1.82 21.98 -19.56
CA GLN A 351 -2.61 23.04 -20.21
C GLN A 351 -3.70 23.56 -19.25
N GLY A 352 -3.91 24.88 -19.26
CA GLY A 352 -4.86 25.56 -18.36
C GLY A 352 -4.18 26.39 -17.27
N VAL A 353 -2.93 26.08 -16.90
CA VAL A 353 -2.15 26.92 -15.97
C VAL A 353 -1.76 28.21 -16.70
N THR A 354 -2.03 29.36 -16.08
CA THR A 354 -1.84 30.68 -16.71
C THR A 354 -0.68 31.49 -16.17
N SER A 355 -0.19 31.20 -14.97
CA SER A 355 1.03 31.82 -14.42
C SER A 355 1.76 30.89 -13.48
N ILE A 356 3.06 31.09 -13.34
CA ILE A 356 3.92 30.47 -12.33
C ILE A 356 4.08 31.51 -11.20
N GLY A 357 3.66 31.11 -9.98
CA GLY A 357 3.71 32.00 -8.82
C GLY A 357 5.12 32.30 -8.33
N ASP A 358 5.25 33.40 -7.57
CA ASP A 358 6.50 33.78 -6.90
C ASP A 358 6.99 32.64 -6.00
N HIS A 359 8.30 32.39 -5.95
CA HIS A 359 8.96 31.37 -5.14
C HIS A 359 8.41 29.94 -5.31
N ALA A 360 7.65 29.63 -6.38
CA ALA A 360 6.94 28.36 -6.54
C ALA A 360 7.87 27.15 -6.48
N PHE A 361 9.04 27.21 -7.14
CA PHE A 361 10.04 26.13 -7.17
C PHE A 361 11.37 26.58 -6.59
N TRP A 362 11.32 27.55 -5.65
CA TRP A 362 12.51 28.06 -5.01
C TRP A 362 13.32 26.95 -4.32
N ASP A 363 14.63 26.92 -4.60
CA ASP A 363 15.61 25.98 -4.05
C ASP A 363 15.29 24.49 -4.35
N CYS A 364 14.57 24.23 -5.45
CA CYS A 364 14.42 22.87 -5.98
C CYS A 364 15.72 22.41 -6.64
N SER A 365 16.76 22.21 -5.83
CA SER A 365 18.13 21.99 -6.30
C SER A 365 18.32 20.69 -7.10
N GLY A 366 17.41 19.70 -6.93
CA GLY A 366 17.36 18.45 -7.70
C GLY A 366 16.61 18.54 -9.03
N LEU A 367 15.96 19.67 -9.35
CA LEU A 367 15.15 19.85 -10.54
C LEU A 367 16.01 19.88 -11.81
N THR A 368 15.86 18.90 -12.69
CA THR A 368 16.61 18.78 -13.94
C THR A 368 15.85 19.27 -15.16
N SER A 369 14.53 19.25 -15.12
CA SER A 369 13.68 19.64 -16.25
C SER A 369 12.35 20.23 -15.82
N VAL A 370 11.84 21.20 -16.57
CA VAL A 370 10.50 21.79 -16.42
C VAL A 370 9.81 21.90 -17.77
N THR A 371 8.54 21.52 -17.80
CA THR A 371 7.65 21.73 -18.97
C THR A 371 6.66 22.82 -18.60
N ILE A 372 6.70 23.92 -19.33
CA ILE A 372 5.80 25.08 -19.19
C ILE A 372 4.88 25.07 -20.39
N PRO A 373 3.53 25.00 -20.24
CA PRO A 373 2.61 24.92 -21.36
C PRO A 373 2.39 26.28 -22.03
N ASP A 374 1.98 26.23 -23.29
CA ASP A 374 1.42 27.41 -23.97
C ASP A 374 0.17 27.90 -23.20
N GLY A 375 0.11 29.18 -22.88
CA GLY A 375 -0.94 29.74 -22.01
C GLY A 375 -0.42 30.34 -20.72
N VAL A 376 0.78 29.95 -20.27
CA VAL A 376 1.47 30.64 -19.18
C VAL A 376 1.92 32.02 -19.69
N THR A 377 1.49 33.07 -19.02
CA THR A 377 1.75 34.45 -19.41
C THR A 377 2.81 35.15 -18.57
N SER A 378 3.09 34.61 -17.36
CA SER A 378 4.12 35.19 -16.47
C SER A 378 4.85 34.12 -15.68
N ILE A 379 6.13 34.37 -15.42
CA ILE A 379 6.98 33.63 -14.50
C ILE A 379 7.27 34.57 -13.33
N GLY A 380 6.85 34.17 -12.14
CA GLY A 380 6.96 34.95 -10.90
C GLY A 380 8.39 35.19 -10.42
N GLY A 381 8.53 36.08 -9.43
CA GLY A 381 9.79 36.38 -8.80
C GLY A 381 10.38 35.15 -8.08
N ASP A 382 11.69 34.94 -8.20
CA ASP A 382 12.39 33.79 -7.62
C ASP A 382 11.75 32.41 -7.89
N ALA A 383 10.89 32.30 -8.91
CA ALA A 383 10.11 31.09 -9.19
C ALA A 383 10.97 29.82 -9.30
N PHE A 384 12.13 29.88 -9.93
CA PHE A 384 13.11 28.80 -10.08
C PHE A 384 14.48 29.16 -9.48
N SER A 385 14.52 30.13 -8.57
CA SER A 385 15.78 30.53 -7.93
C SER A 385 16.39 29.36 -7.16
N GLY A 386 17.69 29.09 -7.33
CA GLY A 386 18.39 28.00 -6.69
C GLY A 386 18.14 26.61 -7.31
N CYS A 387 17.49 26.50 -8.48
CA CYS A 387 17.34 25.23 -9.21
C CYS A 387 18.68 24.86 -9.88
N ALA A 388 19.64 24.48 -9.07
CA ALA A 388 21.04 24.30 -9.49
C ALA A 388 21.27 23.20 -10.56
N ALA A 389 20.42 22.16 -10.56
CA ALA A 389 20.50 21.05 -11.53
C ALA A 389 19.73 21.31 -12.85
N LEU A 390 19.00 22.44 -12.98
CA LEU A 390 18.22 22.75 -14.18
C LEU A 390 19.15 23.06 -15.37
N THR A 391 19.14 22.19 -16.37
CA THR A 391 20.08 22.31 -17.52
C THR A 391 19.52 23.14 -18.67
N SER A 392 18.21 23.14 -18.84
CA SER A 392 17.52 23.87 -19.89
C SER A 392 16.09 24.22 -19.49
N VAL A 393 15.56 25.32 -20.02
CA VAL A 393 14.17 25.71 -19.90
C VAL A 393 13.68 26.24 -21.25
N THR A 394 12.50 25.79 -21.69
CA THR A 394 11.79 26.38 -22.81
C THR A 394 10.73 27.31 -22.27
N ILE A 395 10.87 28.61 -22.53
CA ILE A 395 9.90 29.65 -22.18
C ILE A 395 8.93 29.75 -23.38
N PRO A 396 7.61 29.49 -23.18
CA PRO A 396 6.67 29.53 -24.30
C PRO A 396 6.40 30.95 -24.81
N GLY A 397 5.99 31.05 -26.06
CA GLY A 397 5.68 32.32 -26.72
C GLY A 397 4.47 33.10 -26.13
N SER A 398 3.80 32.55 -25.12
CA SER A 398 2.74 33.23 -24.36
C SER A 398 3.27 34.08 -23.20
N VAL A 399 4.52 33.82 -22.76
CA VAL A 399 5.11 34.56 -21.61
C VAL A 399 5.47 35.99 -22.00
N THR A 400 4.94 36.94 -21.25
CA THR A 400 5.17 38.36 -21.45
C THR A 400 6.08 39.00 -20.41
N SER A 401 6.21 38.34 -19.22
CA SER A 401 7.08 38.85 -18.14
C SER A 401 7.85 37.72 -17.43
N ILE A 402 9.10 38.01 -17.09
CA ILE A 402 9.97 37.19 -16.26
C ILE A 402 10.30 38.00 -15.01
N GLY A 403 9.90 37.49 -13.85
CA GLY A 403 10.07 38.15 -12.56
C GLY A 403 11.52 38.27 -12.09
N GLY A 404 11.71 39.12 -11.09
CA GLY A 404 13.05 39.31 -10.49
C GLY A 404 13.57 38.00 -9.88
N GLY A 405 14.84 37.69 -10.09
CA GLY A 405 15.45 36.46 -9.57
C GLY A 405 14.91 35.15 -10.13
N ALA A 406 13.99 35.15 -11.10
CA ALA A 406 13.22 33.99 -11.54
C ALA A 406 14.06 32.72 -11.79
N PHE A 407 15.26 32.82 -12.32
CA PHE A 407 16.23 31.74 -12.54
C PHE A 407 17.58 31.99 -11.85
N SER A 408 17.60 32.84 -10.82
CA SER A 408 18.82 33.15 -10.11
C SER A 408 19.46 31.88 -9.52
N GLY A 409 20.76 31.69 -9.69
CA GLY A 409 21.49 30.52 -9.16
C GLY A 409 21.19 29.21 -9.89
N CYS A 410 20.57 29.22 -11.07
CA CYS A 410 20.47 28.04 -11.93
C CYS A 410 21.83 27.70 -12.56
N THR A 411 22.75 27.17 -11.77
CA THR A 411 24.17 27.03 -12.13
C THR A 411 24.42 26.09 -13.30
N SER A 412 23.55 25.11 -13.55
CA SER A 412 23.66 24.16 -14.67
C SER A 412 22.97 24.64 -15.94
N LEU A 413 22.26 25.77 -15.92
CA LEU A 413 21.53 26.29 -17.09
C LEU A 413 22.51 26.74 -18.16
N THR A 414 22.57 26.04 -19.29
CA THR A 414 23.57 26.31 -20.34
C THR A 414 23.03 27.24 -21.42
N SER A 415 21.76 27.30 -21.64
CA SER A 415 21.11 28.16 -22.61
C SER A 415 19.69 28.51 -22.22
N VAL A 416 19.23 29.71 -22.59
CA VAL A 416 17.84 30.12 -22.46
C VAL A 416 17.43 30.92 -23.72
N ALA A 417 16.29 30.55 -24.28
CA ALA A 417 15.68 31.35 -25.37
C ALA A 417 14.60 32.24 -24.76
N ILE A 418 14.79 33.55 -24.82
CA ILE A 418 13.80 34.54 -24.40
C ILE A 418 12.89 34.83 -25.61
N PRO A 419 11.59 34.49 -25.55
CA PRO A 419 10.71 34.67 -26.68
C PRO A 419 10.39 36.15 -26.95
N SER A 420 10.03 36.47 -28.20
CA SER A 420 9.67 37.84 -28.62
C SER A 420 8.37 38.39 -28.00
N SER A 421 7.66 37.60 -27.21
CA SER A 421 6.54 38.02 -26.39
C SER A 421 6.95 38.70 -25.09
N VAL A 422 8.17 38.43 -24.61
CA VAL A 422 8.67 39.01 -23.35
C VAL A 422 8.97 40.48 -23.49
N THR A 423 8.32 41.28 -22.68
CA THR A 423 8.48 42.75 -22.67
C THR A 423 9.27 43.22 -21.41
N GLU A 424 9.30 42.39 -20.36
CA GLU A 424 9.91 42.75 -19.09
C GLU A 424 10.77 41.60 -18.55
N ILE A 425 11.99 41.89 -18.12
CA ILE A 425 12.90 40.99 -17.42
C ILE A 425 13.30 41.71 -16.11
N GLY A 426 12.85 41.12 -14.99
CA GLY A 426 13.08 41.66 -13.66
C GLY A 426 14.55 41.60 -13.25
N GLY A 427 14.93 42.39 -12.25
CA GLY A 427 16.29 42.44 -11.74
C GLY A 427 16.77 41.04 -11.26
N SER A 428 18.04 40.73 -11.48
CA SER A 428 18.68 39.46 -11.08
C SER A 428 18.08 38.21 -11.70
N ALA A 429 17.18 38.30 -12.71
CA ALA A 429 16.41 37.15 -13.25
C ALA A 429 17.27 35.94 -13.62
N PHE A 430 18.50 36.09 -14.08
CA PHE A 430 19.47 35.05 -14.41
C PHE A 430 20.82 35.22 -13.66
N SER A 431 20.81 35.94 -12.54
CA SER A 431 22.01 36.15 -11.75
C SER A 431 22.60 34.82 -11.26
N GLY A 432 23.90 34.63 -11.36
CA GLY A 432 24.59 33.42 -10.91
C GLY A 432 24.30 32.18 -11.78
N CYS A 433 23.77 32.32 -12.98
CA CYS A 433 23.66 31.25 -13.97
C CYS A 433 25.05 30.96 -14.55
N THR A 434 25.94 30.35 -13.76
CA THR A 434 27.35 30.14 -14.08
C THR A 434 27.58 29.25 -15.31
N GLY A 435 26.62 28.43 -15.71
CA GLY A 435 26.69 27.59 -16.89
C GLY A 435 26.23 28.25 -18.19
N LEU A 436 25.56 29.44 -18.12
CA LEU A 436 24.98 30.11 -19.28
C LEU A 436 26.08 30.66 -20.22
N THR A 437 26.08 30.18 -21.46
CA THR A 437 27.15 30.51 -22.43
C THR A 437 26.79 31.64 -23.38
N SER A 438 25.54 31.79 -23.72
CA SER A 438 25.05 32.87 -24.61
C SER A 438 23.59 33.22 -24.31
N VAL A 439 23.20 34.45 -24.61
CA VAL A 439 21.82 34.92 -24.51
C VAL A 439 21.51 35.93 -25.60
N THR A 440 20.28 35.89 -26.11
CA THR A 440 19.74 36.89 -27.02
C THR A 440 18.56 37.59 -26.34
N ILE A 441 18.61 38.92 -26.25
CA ILE A 441 17.55 39.78 -25.75
C ILE A 441 16.72 40.24 -26.95
N PRO A 442 15.45 39.92 -27.06
CA PRO A 442 14.60 40.28 -28.22
C PRO A 442 14.20 41.76 -28.26
N ASP A 443 13.76 42.24 -29.41
CA ASP A 443 13.31 43.63 -29.62
C ASP A 443 12.14 44.07 -28.73
N SER A 444 11.36 43.09 -28.26
CA SER A 444 10.22 43.34 -27.36
C SER A 444 10.63 43.83 -25.98
N VAL A 445 11.84 43.55 -25.56
CA VAL A 445 12.37 43.97 -24.25
C VAL A 445 12.91 45.39 -24.37
N THR A 446 12.27 46.35 -23.71
CA THR A 446 12.69 47.75 -23.74
C THR A 446 13.67 48.13 -22.66
N SER A 447 13.69 47.39 -21.57
CA SER A 447 14.60 47.64 -20.43
C SER A 447 15.07 46.33 -19.80
N ILE A 448 16.33 46.23 -19.51
CA ILE A 448 16.95 45.10 -18.76
C ILE A 448 17.17 45.58 -17.33
N GLY A 449 16.65 44.85 -16.35
CA GLY A 449 16.75 45.19 -14.93
C GLY A 449 18.16 45.13 -14.39
N ASP A 450 18.33 45.52 -13.12
CA ASP A 450 19.62 45.47 -12.44
C ASP A 450 20.10 44.05 -12.24
N SER A 451 21.40 43.82 -12.43
CA SER A 451 22.09 42.55 -12.13
C SER A 451 21.56 41.29 -12.85
N VAL A 452 20.77 41.45 -13.94
CA VAL A 452 20.06 40.35 -14.62
C VAL A 452 20.96 39.16 -14.93
N PHE A 453 22.18 39.38 -15.42
CA PHE A 453 23.18 38.35 -15.75
C PHE A 453 24.42 38.42 -14.85
N SER A 454 24.34 39.08 -13.70
CA SER A 454 25.49 39.20 -12.81
C SER A 454 25.99 37.80 -12.39
N GLY A 455 27.31 37.57 -12.47
CA GLY A 455 27.92 36.29 -12.11
C GLY A 455 27.74 35.15 -13.13
N CYS A 456 27.26 35.43 -14.34
CA CYS A 456 27.22 34.45 -15.43
C CYS A 456 28.65 34.20 -15.97
N THR A 457 29.44 33.45 -15.22
CA THR A 457 30.90 33.32 -15.47
C THR A 457 31.28 32.60 -16.77
N ALA A 458 30.36 31.78 -17.31
CA ALA A 458 30.56 31.10 -18.59
C ALA A 458 30.10 31.90 -19.81
N LEU A 459 29.40 33.06 -19.60
CA LEU A 459 28.80 33.85 -20.68
C LEU A 459 29.90 34.45 -21.59
N THR A 460 29.86 34.07 -22.85
CA THR A 460 30.84 34.51 -23.87
C THR A 460 30.25 35.43 -24.91
N ALA A 461 28.93 35.40 -25.10
CA ALA A 461 28.25 36.23 -26.08
C ALA A 461 26.86 36.69 -25.59
N VAL A 462 26.56 37.94 -25.84
CA VAL A 462 25.22 38.54 -25.60
C VAL A 462 24.82 39.29 -26.87
N THR A 463 23.63 38.97 -27.37
CA THR A 463 23.01 39.79 -28.43
C THR A 463 21.93 40.67 -27.81
N ILE A 464 22.02 41.94 -27.93
CA ILE A 464 21.01 42.90 -27.47
C ILE A 464 20.40 43.53 -28.71
N SER A 465 19.09 43.31 -28.88
CA SER A 465 18.37 43.87 -30.04
C SER A 465 18.06 45.35 -29.90
N ASP A 466 17.73 46.03 -31.01
CA ASP A 466 17.57 47.47 -31.09
C ASP A 466 16.40 48.05 -30.24
N GLY A 467 15.48 47.21 -29.81
CA GLY A 467 14.37 47.58 -28.91
C GLY A 467 14.80 47.98 -27.49
N VAL A 468 15.98 47.55 -27.04
CA VAL A 468 16.45 47.81 -25.68
C VAL A 468 16.95 49.20 -25.58
N THR A 469 16.29 50.02 -24.74
CA THR A 469 16.64 51.46 -24.53
C THR A 469 17.33 51.68 -23.18
N ALA A 470 17.28 50.77 -22.24
CA ALA A 470 17.88 50.88 -20.91
C ALA A 470 18.51 49.55 -20.44
N ILE A 471 19.67 49.63 -19.82
CA ILE A 471 20.36 48.52 -19.19
C ILE A 471 20.64 48.93 -17.74
N GLY A 472 20.16 48.12 -16.81
CA GLY A 472 20.28 48.35 -15.37
C GLY A 472 21.69 48.22 -14.85
N GLY A 473 21.89 48.61 -13.60
CA GLY A 473 23.19 48.55 -12.93
C GLY A 473 23.68 47.11 -12.75
N SER A 474 24.97 46.90 -12.92
CA SER A 474 25.65 45.59 -12.67
C SER A 474 25.08 44.43 -13.52
N THR A 475 24.34 44.70 -14.59
CA THR A 475 23.65 43.66 -15.43
C THR A 475 24.60 42.54 -15.86
N PHE A 476 25.83 42.85 -16.24
CA PHE A 476 26.84 41.87 -16.65
C PHE A 476 28.07 41.82 -15.68
N SER A 477 27.88 42.26 -14.43
CA SER A 477 28.97 42.21 -13.44
C SER A 477 29.46 40.78 -13.26
N ASN A 478 30.75 40.58 -13.16
CA ASN A 478 31.43 39.28 -13.01
C ASN A 478 31.17 38.27 -14.17
N CYS A 479 30.74 38.71 -15.34
CA CYS A 479 30.73 37.89 -16.56
C CYS A 479 32.16 37.82 -17.14
N ILE A 480 33.05 37.08 -16.46
CA ILE A 480 34.50 37.12 -16.69
C ILE A 480 34.98 36.60 -18.05
N ARG A 481 34.09 35.91 -18.80
CA ARG A 481 34.37 35.41 -20.15
C ARG A 481 33.71 36.22 -21.26
N LEU A 482 32.92 37.24 -20.91
CA LEU A 482 32.26 38.08 -21.90
C LEU A 482 33.33 39.00 -22.57
N ALA A 483 33.49 38.87 -23.89
CA ALA A 483 34.49 39.61 -24.66
C ALA A 483 33.83 40.69 -25.55
#